data_ccd981b102dfce86e035bb93c9a7580f
#
_entry.id   ccd981b102dfce86e035bb93c9a7580f
#
_cell.length_a   1.000
_cell.length_b   1.000
_cell.length_c   1.000
_cell.angle_alpha   90.00
_cell.angle_beta   90.00
_cell.angle_gamma   90.00
#
_symmetry.space_group_name_H-M   'P 1'
#
loop_
_entity.id
_entity.type
_entity.pdbx_description
1 polymer ?
#
loop_
_entity_poly.entity_id
_entity_poly.type
_entity_poly.pdbx_seq_one_letter_code
_entity_poly.pdbx_strand_id
1 'polypeptide(L)'
;MENNFYNINIAGQDVELPILPISDTLSIAFFNLHGNQKLTEHCGKQLAKLATGCDVLLTAESKGLQLCHVVARELNQDFYAVARKNKKLYLQDGL
;
A
#
# COMPACT_ATOMS: atom_id res chain seq x y z
N MET A 1 2.09 -13.93 -26.82
CA MET A 1 2.06 -14.41 -25.45
C MET A 1 0.78 -14.03 -24.77
N GLU A 2 0.10 -14.98 -24.18
CA GLU A 2 -1.15 -14.70 -23.52
C GLU A 2 -0.90 -14.00 -22.20
N ASN A 3 -1.74 -13.02 -21.92
CA ASN A 3 -1.72 -12.36 -20.62
C ASN A 3 -2.60 -13.14 -19.67
N ASN A 4 -1.99 -13.66 -18.63
CA ASN A 4 -2.71 -14.34 -17.58
C ASN A 4 -2.93 -13.40 -16.41
N PHE A 5 -4.14 -13.42 -15.86
CA PHE A 5 -4.53 -12.58 -14.75
C PHE A 5 -5.22 -13.42 -13.69
N TYR A 6 -5.00 -13.05 -12.45
CA TYR A 6 -5.72 -13.60 -11.33
C TYR A 6 -6.77 -12.59 -10.89
N ASN A 7 -8.02 -12.99 -10.90
CA ASN A 7 -9.13 -12.10 -10.53
C ASN A 7 -9.42 -12.26 -9.05
N ILE A 8 -9.45 -11.15 -8.34
CA ILE A 8 -9.71 -11.15 -6.90
C ILE A 8 -10.50 -9.90 -6.55
N ASN A 9 -11.34 -10.00 -5.53
CA ASN A 9 -12.02 -8.84 -4.98
C ASN A 9 -11.22 -8.32 -3.80
N ILE A 10 -10.80 -7.07 -3.87
CA ILE A 10 -10.03 -6.41 -2.82
C ILE A 10 -10.80 -5.16 -2.42
N ALA A 11 -11.18 -5.09 -1.14
CA ALA A 11 -11.88 -3.94 -0.57
C ALA A 11 -13.11 -3.55 -1.38
N GLY A 12 -13.84 -4.53 -1.91
CA GLY A 12 -15.04 -4.28 -2.70
C GLY A 12 -14.80 -4.00 -4.17
N GLN A 13 -13.55 -4.02 -4.63
CA GLN A 13 -13.19 -3.79 -6.02
C GLN A 13 -12.76 -5.10 -6.67
N ASP A 14 -13.27 -5.38 -7.85
CA ASP A 14 -12.80 -6.50 -8.64
C ASP A 14 -11.50 -6.09 -9.32
N VAL A 15 -10.44 -6.84 -9.07
CA VAL A 15 -9.10 -6.50 -9.51
C VAL A 15 -8.51 -7.67 -10.30
N GLU A 16 -7.87 -7.35 -11.42
CA GLU A 16 -7.11 -8.31 -12.20
C GLU A 16 -5.63 -8.12 -11.90
N LEU A 17 -5.02 -9.14 -11.30
CA LEU A 17 -3.60 -9.11 -10.98
C LEU A 17 -2.83 -9.84 -12.06
N PRO A 18 -1.83 -9.20 -12.68
CA PRO A 18 -1.02 -9.91 -13.68
C PRO A 18 -0.25 -11.04 -13.04
N ILE A 19 -0.19 -12.17 -13.74
CA ILE A 19 0.56 -13.32 -13.27
C ILE A 19 1.91 -13.28 -13.95
N LEU A 20 2.97 -13.17 -13.13
CA LEU A 20 4.33 -13.02 -13.60
C LEU A 20 5.14 -14.26 -13.26
N PRO A 21 5.79 -14.90 -14.25
CA PRO A 21 6.67 -16.03 -13.95
C PRO A 21 7.95 -15.56 -13.29
N ILE A 22 8.34 -16.22 -12.21
CA ILE A 22 9.60 -15.97 -11.53
C ILE A 22 10.63 -17.01 -11.94
N SER A 23 10.18 -18.26 -12.11
CA SER A 23 11.01 -19.37 -12.54
C SER A 23 10.18 -20.33 -13.36
N ASP A 24 10.78 -21.45 -13.77
CA ASP A 24 10.05 -22.44 -14.57
C ASP A 24 8.89 -23.07 -13.78
N THR A 25 8.94 -23.03 -12.48
CA THR A 25 7.97 -23.71 -11.62
C THR A 25 7.16 -22.77 -10.73
N LEU A 26 7.46 -21.45 -10.76
CA LEU A 26 6.82 -20.52 -9.86
C LEU A 26 6.39 -19.26 -10.59
N SER A 27 5.13 -18.89 -10.38
CA SER A 27 4.59 -17.60 -10.83
C SER A 27 3.93 -16.91 -9.67
N ILE A 28 3.87 -15.59 -9.72
CA ILE A 28 3.18 -14.79 -8.72
C ILE A 28 2.07 -13.97 -9.36
N ALA A 29 1.04 -13.69 -8.58
CA ALA A 29 0.04 -12.70 -8.96
C ALA A 29 0.51 -11.37 -8.36
N PHE A 30 0.86 -10.43 -9.23
CA PHE A 30 1.49 -9.18 -8.80
C PHE A 30 0.46 -8.15 -8.37
N PHE A 31 0.57 -7.71 -7.13
CA PHE A 31 -0.31 -6.69 -6.57
C PHE A 31 0.48 -5.40 -6.37
N ASN A 32 -0.01 -4.31 -6.93
CA ASN A 32 0.65 -3.02 -6.82
C ASN A 32 -0.39 -1.90 -6.76
N LEU A 33 -0.30 -1.07 -5.74
CA LEU A 33 -1.20 0.06 -5.59
C LEU A 33 -0.67 1.34 -6.25
N HIS A 34 0.59 1.37 -6.65
CA HIS A 34 1.19 2.56 -7.22
C HIS A 34 0.42 3.02 -8.47
N GLY A 35 -0.07 4.24 -8.42
CA GLY A 35 -0.83 4.81 -9.52
C GLY A 35 -2.29 4.40 -9.57
N ASN A 36 -2.73 3.48 -8.72
CA ASN A 36 -4.12 3.06 -8.68
C ASN A 36 -4.84 3.77 -7.54
N GLN A 37 -5.32 4.97 -7.82
CA GLN A 37 -5.97 5.79 -6.81
C GLN A 37 -7.25 5.18 -6.28
N LYS A 38 -8.09 4.67 -7.16
CA LYS A 38 -9.38 4.11 -6.76
C LYS A 38 -9.22 2.94 -5.81
N LEU A 39 -8.33 2.01 -6.14
CA LEU A 39 -8.08 0.86 -5.28
C LEU A 39 -7.43 1.29 -3.96
N THR A 40 -6.52 2.26 -4.01
CA THR A 40 -5.89 2.79 -2.80
C THR A 40 -6.93 3.40 -1.87
N GLU A 41 -7.90 4.15 -2.41
CA GLU A 41 -8.96 4.74 -1.60
C GLU A 41 -9.81 3.67 -0.93
N HIS A 42 -10.19 2.64 -1.68
CA HIS A 42 -11.00 1.56 -1.12
C HIS A 42 -10.26 0.77 -0.05
N CYS A 43 -9.00 0.45 -0.30
CA CYS A 43 -8.17 -0.26 0.69
C CYS A 43 -7.95 0.60 1.92
N GLY A 44 -7.68 1.89 1.74
CA GLY A 44 -7.44 2.80 2.84
C GLY A 44 -8.65 2.93 3.75
N LYS A 45 -9.84 3.02 3.17
CA LYS A 45 -11.07 3.11 3.95
C LYS A 45 -11.31 1.85 4.78
N GLN A 46 -11.05 0.69 4.20
CA GLN A 46 -11.19 -0.57 4.92
C GLN A 46 -10.19 -0.67 6.07
N LEU A 47 -8.93 -0.30 5.81
CA LEU A 47 -7.90 -0.34 6.84
C LEU A 47 -8.17 0.68 7.95
N ALA A 48 -8.70 1.84 7.61
CA ALA A 48 -9.02 2.86 8.61
C ALA A 48 -10.01 2.33 9.64
N LYS A 49 -10.96 1.52 9.22
CA LYS A 49 -11.91 0.91 10.16
C LYS A 49 -11.22 0.03 11.18
N LEU A 50 -10.16 -0.66 10.77
CA LEU A 50 -9.39 -1.52 11.66
C LEU A 50 -8.43 -0.72 12.55
N ALA A 51 -8.02 0.45 12.10
CA ALA A 51 -7.05 1.28 12.82
C ALA A 51 -7.70 2.34 13.70
N THR A 52 -9.01 2.33 13.83
CA THR A 52 -9.74 3.30 14.65
C THR A 52 -9.22 3.27 16.08
N GLY A 53 -8.91 4.44 16.61
CA GLY A 53 -8.42 4.56 17.97
C GLY A 53 -6.91 4.54 18.13
N CYS A 54 -6.16 4.34 17.05
CA CYS A 54 -4.70 4.43 17.13
C CYS A 54 -4.27 5.89 17.26
N ASP A 55 -3.13 6.11 17.91
CA ASP A 55 -2.61 7.46 18.10
C ASP A 55 -1.80 7.95 16.92
N VAL A 56 -1.07 7.06 16.27
CA VAL A 56 -0.24 7.41 15.12
C VAL A 56 -0.11 6.19 14.20
N LEU A 57 0.01 6.46 12.91
CA LEU A 57 0.26 5.43 11.91
C LEU A 57 1.74 5.37 11.58
N LEU A 58 2.22 4.18 11.30
CA LEU A 58 3.60 3.95 10.89
C LEU A 58 3.60 3.17 9.58
N THR A 59 4.36 3.63 8.62
CA THR A 59 4.55 2.91 7.37
C THR A 59 6.02 2.89 7.00
N ALA A 60 6.41 1.87 6.25
CA ALA A 60 7.75 1.83 5.67
C ALA A 60 7.71 2.45 4.28
N GLU A 61 8.80 3.10 3.89
CA GLU A 61 8.92 3.55 2.51
C GLU A 61 9.16 2.33 1.61
N SER A 62 8.72 2.30 0.37
CA SER A 62 7.95 3.38 -0.24
C SER A 62 6.55 2.91 -0.60
N LYS A 63 6.32 1.61 -0.63
CA LYS A 63 5.09 1.04 -1.18
C LYS A 63 3.85 1.29 -0.34
N GLY A 64 4.03 1.53 0.95
CA GLY A 64 2.90 1.78 1.84
C GLY A 64 2.52 3.25 1.97
N LEU A 65 3.29 4.16 1.37
CA LEU A 65 3.08 5.58 1.58
C LEU A 65 1.72 6.07 1.12
N GLN A 66 1.31 5.73 -0.11
CA GLN A 66 0.04 6.21 -0.61
C GLN A 66 -1.15 5.64 0.17
N LEU A 67 -1.04 4.39 0.60
CA LEU A 67 -2.08 3.75 1.39
C LEU A 67 -2.17 4.39 2.77
N CYS A 68 -1.04 4.62 3.42
CA CYS A 68 -0.98 5.26 4.72
C CYS A 68 -1.55 6.67 4.67
N HIS A 69 -1.29 7.41 3.59
CA HIS A 69 -1.85 8.74 3.39
C HIS A 69 -3.39 8.70 3.44
N VAL A 70 -3.99 7.75 2.74
CA VAL A 70 -5.44 7.62 2.73
C VAL A 70 -5.97 7.23 4.11
N VAL A 71 -5.32 6.28 4.78
CA VAL A 71 -5.74 5.86 6.11
C VAL A 71 -5.68 7.03 7.09
N ALA A 72 -4.59 7.80 7.06
CA ALA A 72 -4.44 8.96 7.94
C ALA A 72 -5.55 9.99 7.69
N ARG A 73 -5.87 10.24 6.43
CA ARG A 73 -6.95 11.16 6.09
C ARG A 73 -8.30 10.67 6.64
N GLU A 74 -8.58 9.37 6.48
CA GLU A 74 -9.85 8.80 6.97
C GLU A 74 -9.94 8.86 8.49
N LEU A 75 -8.83 8.84 9.20
CA LEU A 75 -8.77 8.93 10.65
C LEU A 75 -8.62 10.37 11.16
N ASN A 76 -8.59 11.35 10.25
CA ASN A 76 -8.40 12.76 10.57
C ASN A 76 -7.07 13.04 11.30
N GLN A 77 -6.04 12.31 10.91
CA GLN A 77 -4.69 12.52 11.45
C GLN A 77 -3.87 13.35 10.46
N ASP A 78 -3.17 14.35 10.99
CA ASP A 78 -2.39 15.26 10.15
C ASP A 78 -1.03 14.69 9.77
N PHE A 79 -0.53 13.74 10.52
CA PHE A 79 0.81 13.19 10.33
C PHE A 79 0.81 11.68 10.44
N TYR A 80 1.79 11.08 9.80
CA TYR A 80 2.10 9.67 9.99
C TYR A 80 3.61 9.51 9.94
N ALA A 81 4.12 8.48 10.63
CA ALA A 81 5.55 8.21 10.69
C ALA A 81 5.98 7.34 9.51
N VAL A 82 7.14 7.64 8.94
CA VAL A 82 7.69 6.87 7.84
C VAL A 82 9.03 6.28 8.26
N ALA A 83 9.11 4.95 8.24
CA ALA A 83 10.35 4.25 8.51
C ALA A 83 11.17 4.18 7.22
N ARG A 84 12.36 4.72 7.25
CA ARG A 84 13.24 4.78 6.07
C ARG A 84 14.28 3.68 6.14
N LYS A 85 14.62 3.14 4.98
CA LYS A 85 15.66 2.12 4.89
C LYS A 85 17.03 2.70 5.22
N ASN A 86 17.29 3.91 4.71
CA ASN A 86 18.57 4.55 4.86
C ASN A 86 18.39 5.97 5.34
N LYS A 87 19.33 6.42 6.18
CA LYS A 87 19.36 7.80 6.64
C LYS A 87 19.71 8.69 5.45
N LYS A 88 18.92 9.75 5.26
CA LYS A 88 19.23 10.72 4.21
C LYS A 88 20.32 11.65 4.69
N LEU A 89 21.21 12.04 3.77
CA LEU A 89 22.34 12.91 4.13
C LEU A 89 21.88 14.29 4.63
N TYR A 90 20.77 14.78 4.13
CA TYR A 90 20.26 16.08 4.50
C TYR A 90 19.34 16.05 5.73
N LEU A 91 19.11 14.89 6.32
CA LEU A 91 18.31 14.76 7.53
C LEU A 91 19.23 14.64 8.73
N GLN A 92 18.86 15.32 9.80
CA GLN A 92 19.60 15.20 11.04
C GLN A 92 19.01 14.08 11.89
N ASP A 93 19.78 13.63 12.87
CA ASP A 93 19.32 12.61 13.79
C ASP A 93 18.06 13.09 14.52
N GLY A 94 17.07 12.23 14.58
CA GLY A 94 15.81 12.53 15.25
C GLY A 94 14.75 13.17 14.37
N LEU A 95 15.06 13.39 13.13
CA LEU A 95 14.09 13.91 12.17
C LEU A 95 13.33 12.80 11.46
#